data_386ee68ee8f2b1110008bf8cc500be73
#
_entry.id   386ee68ee8f2b1110008bf8cc500be73
#
_cell.length_a   1.000
_cell.length_b   1.000
_cell.length_c   1.000
_cell.angle_alpha   90.00
_cell.angle_beta   90.00
_cell.angle_gamma   90.00
#
_symmetry.space_group_name_H-M   'P 1'
#
loop_
_entity.id
_entity.type
_entity.pdbx_description
1 polymer ?
#
loop_
_entity_poly.entity_id
_entity_poly.type
_entity_poly.pdbx_seq_one_letter_code
_entity_poly.pdbx_strand_id
1 'polypeptide(L)'
;MATAADWMSAASFISMAGLIAFFGYGGSVFLMGWTGGYVLLALLLAPYLRKHGTFTVPGFISDRYYSKTARVVAVVCLIIASVTYVIGQMKGIGVAFSRFLEVDYEQGLTIGMVIVFIYAVMGGMKGITYTQIAQYVIMIIAYTIPAIFISFMLTGNPIPQLGLGSVMEDGTFLLDKLDQIV
;
A
#
# COMPACT_ATOMS: atom_id res chain seq x y z
N MET A 1 1.48 -9.05 10.68
CA MET A 1 0.37 -8.09 10.71
C MET A 1 0.85 -6.65 10.54
N ALA A 2 1.66 -6.07 11.43
CA ALA A 2 2.13 -4.68 11.28
C ALA A 2 2.82 -4.40 9.94
N THR A 3 3.78 -5.24 9.52
CA THR A 3 4.43 -5.12 8.21
C THR A 3 3.44 -5.20 7.03
N ALA A 4 2.40 -6.03 7.15
CA ALA A 4 1.37 -6.11 6.11
C ALA A 4 0.52 -4.84 6.06
N ALA A 5 0.23 -4.22 7.22
CA ALA A 5 -0.46 -2.93 7.26
C ALA A 5 0.36 -1.80 6.64
N ASP A 6 1.67 -1.82 6.84
CA ASP A 6 2.61 -0.84 6.27
C ASP A 6 2.57 -0.80 4.73
N TRP A 7 2.23 -1.93 4.12
CA TRP A 7 2.10 -2.08 2.67
C TRP A 7 0.74 -1.63 2.14
N MET A 8 -0.27 -1.62 2.98
CA MET A 8 -1.60 -1.12 2.68
C MET A 8 -1.63 0.40 2.80
N SER A 9 -0.87 1.06 1.93
CA SER A 9 -0.65 2.51 1.94
C SER A 9 -1.73 3.26 1.14
N ALA A 10 -1.78 4.57 1.29
CA ALA A 10 -2.62 5.43 0.47
C ALA A 10 -2.32 5.27 -1.03
N ALA A 11 -1.06 5.03 -1.41
CA ALA A 11 -0.69 4.74 -2.79
C ALA A 11 -1.33 3.46 -3.30
N SER A 12 -1.33 2.39 -2.50
CA SER A 12 -1.91 1.10 -2.91
C SER A 12 -3.43 1.14 -3.02
N PHE A 13 -4.11 1.84 -2.13
CA PHE A 13 -5.57 1.83 -2.10
C PHE A 13 -6.21 3.02 -2.80
N ILE A 14 -5.77 4.23 -2.54
CA ILE A 14 -6.40 5.43 -3.12
C ILE A 14 -5.89 5.66 -4.55
N SER A 15 -4.55 5.71 -4.72
CA SER A 15 -3.97 6.02 -6.04
C SER A 15 -4.18 4.88 -7.03
N MET A 16 -3.97 3.62 -6.62
CA MET A 16 -4.14 2.49 -7.53
C MET A 16 -5.60 2.21 -7.86
N ALA A 17 -6.52 2.38 -6.92
CA ALA A 17 -7.94 2.30 -7.23
C ALA A 17 -8.34 3.36 -8.26
N GLY A 18 -7.82 4.59 -8.13
CA GLY A 18 -8.02 5.64 -9.12
C GLY A 18 -7.43 5.29 -10.49
N LEU A 19 -6.21 4.77 -10.54
CA LEU A 19 -5.56 4.34 -11.79
C LEU A 19 -6.36 3.23 -12.49
N ILE A 20 -6.82 2.22 -11.75
CA ILE A 20 -7.63 1.15 -12.30
C ILE A 20 -8.98 1.69 -12.80
N ALA A 21 -9.59 2.63 -12.08
CA ALA A 21 -10.82 3.27 -12.51
C ALA A 21 -10.65 4.07 -13.80
N PHE A 22 -9.47 4.68 -14.05
CA PHE A 22 -9.18 5.44 -15.27
C PHE A 22 -8.68 4.58 -16.44
N PHE A 23 -7.84 3.59 -16.17
CA PHE A 23 -7.19 2.77 -17.19
C PHE A 23 -7.82 1.38 -17.36
N GLY A 24 -8.92 1.11 -16.67
CA GLY A 24 -9.57 -0.20 -16.69
C GLY A 24 -8.67 -1.33 -16.18
N TYR A 25 -8.88 -2.53 -16.70
CA TYR A 25 -8.12 -3.72 -16.31
C TYR A 25 -6.61 -3.60 -16.58
N GLY A 26 -6.22 -2.86 -17.62
CA GLY A 26 -4.81 -2.58 -17.94
C GLY A 26 -4.03 -1.94 -16.77
N GLY A 27 -4.72 -1.13 -15.93
CA GLY A 27 -4.13 -0.55 -14.73
C GLY A 27 -3.69 -1.56 -13.66
N SER A 28 -4.22 -2.79 -13.70
CA SER A 28 -3.87 -3.86 -12.77
C SER A 28 -2.41 -4.36 -12.91
N VAL A 29 -1.78 -4.11 -14.04
CA VAL A 29 -0.37 -4.46 -14.31
C VAL A 29 0.56 -3.85 -13.26
N PHE A 30 0.27 -2.64 -12.76
CA PHE A 30 1.06 -2.01 -11.70
C PHE A 30 1.01 -2.81 -10.40
N LEU A 31 -0.15 -3.36 -10.02
CA LEU A 31 -0.31 -4.20 -8.83
C LEU A 31 0.43 -5.53 -8.98
N MET A 32 0.40 -6.12 -10.16
CA MET A 32 1.12 -7.36 -10.47
C MET A 32 2.63 -7.14 -10.36
N GLY A 33 3.15 -6.04 -10.91
CA GLY A 33 4.55 -5.64 -10.80
C GLY A 33 4.99 -5.46 -9.35
N TRP A 34 4.18 -4.83 -8.55
CA TRP A 34 4.41 -4.65 -7.11
C TRP A 34 4.47 -5.97 -6.37
N THR A 35 3.47 -6.80 -6.56
CA THR A 35 3.40 -8.13 -5.92
C THR A 35 4.59 -9.00 -6.32
N GLY A 36 4.94 -9.01 -7.60
CA GLY A 36 6.12 -9.71 -8.11
C GLY A 36 7.43 -9.22 -7.48
N GLY A 37 7.59 -7.90 -7.36
CA GLY A 37 8.75 -7.30 -6.69
C GLY A 37 8.89 -7.74 -5.23
N TYR A 38 7.78 -7.87 -4.52
CA TYR A 38 7.78 -8.34 -3.13
C TYR A 38 8.10 -9.81 -2.98
N VAL A 39 7.59 -10.64 -3.89
CA VAL A 39 7.95 -12.06 -3.92
C VAL A 39 9.46 -12.21 -4.16
N LEU A 40 10.02 -11.49 -5.11
CA LEU A 40 11.46 -11.47 -5.35
C LEU A 40 12.26 -11.00 -4.13
N LEU A 41 11.83 -9.93 -3.48
CA LEU A 41 12.46 -9.42 -2.27
C LEU A 41 12.41 -10.44 -1.14
N ALA A 42 11.27 -11.09 -0.93
CA ALA A 42 11.10 -12.10 0.11
C ALA A 42 11.96 -13.35 -0.12
N LEU A 43 12.09 -13.78 -1.37
CA LEU A 43 12.83 -15.00 -1.71
C LEU A 43 14.34 -14.77 -1.86
N LEU A 44 14.73 -13.66 -2.49
CA LEU A 44 16.12 -13.43 -2.89
C LEU A 44 16.89 -12.53 -1.93
N LEU A 45 16.25 -11.53 -1.32
CA LEU A 45 16.96 -10.52 -0.55
C LEU A 45 16.78 -10.66 0.96
N ALA A 46 15.56 -10.89 1.42
CA ALA A 46 15.24 -10.92 2.84
C ALA A 46 16.00 -11.99 3.64
N PRO A 47 16.22 -13.22 3.14
CA PRO A 47 17.00 -14.23 3.86
C PRO A 47 18.45 -13.80 4.09
N TYR A 48 19.07 -13.17 3.10
CA TYR A 48 20.45 -12.70 3.20
C TYR A 48 20.60 -11.52 4.17
N LEU A 49 19.68 -10.53 4.08
CA LEU A 49 19.66 -9.39 5.00
C LEU A 49 19.45 -9.84 6.46
N ARG A 50 18.53 -10.79 6.66
CA ARG A 50 18.26 -11.33 7.98
C ARG A 50 19.46 -12.12 8.55
N LYS A 51 20.15 -12.87 7.72
CA LYS A 51 21.35 -13.61 8.10
C LYS A 51 22.51 -12.67 8.46
N HIS A 52 22.61 -11.53 7.80
CA HIS A 52 23.63 -10.52 8.09
C HIS A 52 23.40 -9.81 9.43
N GLY A 53 22.15 -9.73 9.91
CA GLY A 53 21.83 -9.27 11.26
C GLY A 53 21.83 -7.75 11.46
N THR A 54 21.94 -6.95 10.39
CA THR A 54 21.81 -5.48 10.48
C THR A 54 20.35 -5.05 10.39
N PHE A 55 19.99 -4.04 11.21
CA PHE A 55 18.60 -3.54 11.26
C PHE A 55 18.28 -2.50 10.19
N THR A 56 19.29 -1.96 9.50
CA THR A 56 19.11 -0.88 8.53
C THR A 56 19.89 -1.14 7.26
N VAL A 57 19.32 -0.72 6.11
CA VAL A 57 19.97 -0.81 4.80
C VAL A 57 21.31 -0.05 4.76
N PRO A 58 21.44 1.18 5.30
CA PRO A 58 22.73 1.87 5.37
C PRO A 58 23.78 1.13 6.21
N GLY A 59 23.36 0.45 7.27
CA GLY A 59 24.24 -0.43 8.05
C GLY A 59 24.80 -1.57 7.21
N PHE A 60 23.90 -2.29 6.53
CA PHE A 60 24.28 -3.37 5.62
C PHE A 60 25.25 -2.91 4.52
N ILE A 61 25.00 -1.75 3.89
CA ILE A 61 25.87 -1.18 2.87
C ILE A 61 27.25 -0.85 3.45
N SER A 62 27.28 -0.23 4.64
CA SER A 62 28.52 0.10 5.34
C SER A 62 29.38 -1.15 5.57
N ASP A 63 28.78 -2.20 6.08
CA ASP A 63 29.47 -3.45 6.39
C ASP A 63 29.90 -4.19 5.13
N ARG A 64 29.09 -4.17 4.08
CA ARG A 64 29.37 -4.85 2.82
C ARG A 64 30.52 -4.19 2.05
N TYR A 65 30.60 -2.87 2.06
CA TYR A 65 31.62 -2.10 1.33
C TYR A 65 32.78 -1.63 2.21
N TYR A 66 32.76 -1.90 3.51
CA TYR A 66 33.76 -1.46 4.48
C TYR A 66 34.07 0.05 4.40
N SER A 67 33.04 0.87 4.11
CA SER A 67 33.21 2.30 3.79
C SER A 67 32.23 3.16 4.58
N LYS A 68 32.78 4.10 5.35
CA LYS A 68 31.98 5.14 6.03
C LYS A 68 31.29 6.08 5.04
N THR A 69 31.96 6.39 3.94
CA THR A 69 31.37 7.24 2.89
C THR A 69 30.15 6.58 2.26
N ALA A 70 30.22 5.28 1.95
CA ALA A 70 29.09 4.54 1.42
C ALA A 70 27.89 4.55 2.39
N ARG A 71 28.14 4.47 3.70
CA ARG A 71 27.10 4.58 4.73
C ARG A 71 26.42 5.95 4.70
N VAL A 72 27.20 7.04 4.65
CA VAL A 72 26.66 8.42 4.60
C VAL A 72 25.80 8.63 3.36
N VAL A 73 26.29 8.22 2.20
CA VAL A 73 25.52 8.32 0.95
C VAL A 73 24.21 7.50 1.06
N ALA A 74 24.26 6.30 1.57
CA ALA A 74 23.07 5.47 1.75
C ALA A 74 22.05 6.09 2.73
N VAL A 75 22.52 6.76 3.80
CA VAL A 75 21.64 7.48 4.74
C VAL A 75 20.97 8.66 4.04
N VAL A 76 21.71 9.44 3.27
CA VAL A 76 21.16 10.59 2.52
C VAL A 76 20.08 10.10 1.52
N CYS A 77 20.39 9.07 0.75
CA CYS A 77 19.41 8.47 -0.16
C CYS A 77 18.16 7.97 0.56
N LEU A 78 18.34 7.32 1.71
CA LEU A 78 17.22 6.83 2.54
C LEU A 78 16.35 7.99 3.03
N ILE A 79 16.93 9.09 3.49
CA ILE A 79 16.19 10.27 3.94
C ILE A 79 15.39 10.87 2.79
N ILE A 80 16.00 11.07 1.62
CA ILE A 80 15.30 11.60 0.45
C ILE A 80 14.13 10.70 0.05
N ALA A 81 14.35 9.39 -0.03
CA ALA A 81 13.30 8.43 -0.36
C ALA A 81 12.16 8.45 0.67
N SER A 82 12.49 8.48 1.97
CA SER A 82 11.50 8.52 3.05
C SER A 82 10.68 9.81 3.04
N VAL A 83 11.30 10.96 2.84
CA VAL A 83 10.60 12.25 2.75
C VAL A 83 9.64 12.25 1.55
N THR A 84 10.08 11.80 0.39
CA THR A 84 9.24 11.69 -0.80
C THR A 84 8.04 10.77 -0.56
N TYR A 85 8.26 9.64 0.10
CA TYR A 85 7.19 8.72 0.47
C TYR A 85 6.17 9.36 1.43
N VAL A 86 6.65 10.04 2.48
CA VAL A 86 5.78 10.72 3.45
C VAL A 86 4.92 11.79 2.77
N ILE A 87 5.47 12.57 1.84
CA ILE A 87 4.71 13.57 1.08
C ILE A 87 3.54 12.90 0.34
N GLY A 88 3.79 11.77 -0.32
CA GLY A 88 2.73 11.00 -0.99
C GLY A 88 1.65 10.50 -0.03
N GLN A 89 2.04 9.99 1.15
CA GLN A 89 1.10 9.54 2.17
C GLN A 89 0.26 10.69 2.74
N MET A 90 0.88 11.84 3.00
CA MET A 90 0.17 13.03 3.50
C MET A 90 -0.86 13.53 2.48
N LYS A 91 -0.56 13.47 1.19
CA LYS A 91 -1.52 13.79 0.15
C LYS A 91 -2.75 12.87 0.22
N GLY A 92 -2.56 11.58 0.42
CA GLY A 92 -3.65 10.63 0.60
C GLY A 92 -4.50 10.92 1.84
N ILE A 93 -3.87 11.26 2.96
CA ILE A 93 -4.56 11.67 4.19
C ILE A 93 -5.39 12.93 3.94
N GLY A 94 -4.83 13.94 3.28
CA GLY A 94 -5.54 15.17 2.95
C GLY A 94 -6.80 14.92 2.13
N VAL A 95 -6.72 14.06 1.10
CA VAL A 95 -7.87 13.67 0.28
C VAL A 95 -8.92 12.93 1.11
N ALA A 96 -8.51 11.97 1.95
CA ALA A 96 -9.43 11.20 2.78
C ALA A 96 -10.17 12.09 3.79
N PHE A 97 -9.44 12.88 4.56
CA PHE A 97 -10.04 13.77 5.57
C PHE A 97 -10.92 14.86 4.94
N SER A 98 -10.50 15.43 3.80
CA SER A 98 -11.32 16.38 3.06
C SER A 98 -12.68 15.78 2.67
N ARG A 99 -12.70 14.55 2.20
CA ARG A 99 -13.93 13.86 1.78
C ARG A 99 -14.81 13.44 2.95
N PHE A 100 -14.21 12.90 4.02
CA PHE A 100 -14.99 12.39 5.16
C PHE A 100 -15.50 13.50 6.10
N LEU A 101 -14.75 14.60 6.24
CA LEU A 101 -15.13 15.72 7.09
C LEU A 101 -15.83 16.86 6.33
N GLU A 102 -15.95 16.73 5.00
CA GLU A 102 -16.52 17.77 4.12
C GLU A 102 -15.84 19.14 4.29
N VAL A 103 -14.51 19.14 4.45
CA VAL A 103 -13.66 20.33 4.61
C VAL A 103 -12.73 20.50 3.41
N ASP A 104 -12.15 21.69 3.28
CA ASP A 104 -11.16 21.95 2.27
C ASP A 104 -9.94 21.04 2.43
N TYR A 105 -9.28 20.72 1.30
CA TYR A 105 -8.12 19.81 1.27
C TYR A 105 -7.01 20.24 2.26
N GLU A 106 -6.71 21.53 2.37
CA GLU A 106 -5.67 22.04 3.26
C GLU A 106 -6.03 21.85 4.75
N GLN A 107 -7.30 22.02 5.07
CA GLN A 107 -7.80 21.75 6.42
C GLN A 107 -7.77 20.26 6.74
N GLY A 108 -8.22 19.42 5.82
CA GLY A 108 -8.16 17.97 5.95
C GLY A 108 -6.73 17.45 6.13
N LEU A 109 -5.79 17.98 5.33
CA LEU A 109 -4.37 17.68 5.46
C LEU A 109 -3.81 18.09 6.83
N THR A 110 -4.13 19.28 7.29
CA THR A 110 -3.65 19.81 8.58
C THR A 110 -4.16 18.97 9.74
N ILE A 111 -5.47 18.68 9.76
CA ILE A 111 -6.09 17.82 10.78
C ILE A 111 -5.42 16.45 10.82
N GLY A 112 -5.30 15.80 9.66
CA GLY A 112 -4.68 14.48 9.56
C GLY A 112 -3.22 14.48 10.00
N MET A 113 -2.46 15.51 9.61
CA MET A 113 -1.05 15.66 9.99
C MET A 113 -0.88 15.83 11.51
N VAL A 114 -1.73 16.64 12.15
CA VAL A 114 -1.71 16.82 13.60
C VAL A 114 -2.00 15.53 14.35
N ILE A 115 -3.01 14.77 13.90
CA ILE A 115 -3.34 13.47 14.51
C ILE A 115 -2.17 12.50 14.38
N VAL A 116 -1.61 12.37 13.17
CA VAL A 116 -0.45 11.49 12.91
C VAL A 116 0.74 11.89 13.78
N PHE A 117 1.03 13.18 13.87
CA PHE A 117 2.13 13.70 14.67
C PHE A 117 1.98 13.37 16.15
N ILE A 118 0.77 13.57 16.71
CA ILE A 118 0.50 13.29 18.11
C ILE A 118 0.75 11.81 18.43
N TYR A 119 0.14 10.90 17.71
CA TYR A 119 0.30 9.48 18.03
C TYR A 119 1.71 8.95 17.71
N ALA A 120 2.38 9.48 16.70
CA ALA A 120 3.73 9.08 16.35
C ALA A 120 4.75 9.52 17.41
N VAL A 121 4.64 10.77 17.91
CA VAL A 121 5.53 11.30 18.94
C VAL A 121 5.26 10.66 20.30
N MET A 122 4.01 10.53 20.70
CA MET A 122 3.63 9.97 22.00
C MET A 122 3.77 8.45 22.06
N GLY A 123 3.44 7.77 20.97
CA GLY A 123 3.43 6.30 20.92
C GLY A 123 4.78 5.68 20.58
N GLY A 124 5.64 6.40 19.90
CA GLY A 124 6.92 5.90 19.40
C GLY A 124 6.75 4.61 18.58
N MET A 125 7.81 3.82 18.47
CA MET A 125 7.79 2.58 17.67
C MET A 125 6.77 1.53 18.15
N LYS A 126 6.54 1.44 19.46
CA LYS A 126 5.54 0.51 20.01
C LYS A 126 4.12 0.95 19.68
N GLY A 127 3.80 2.22 19.88
CA GLY A 127 2.48 2.76 19.55
C GLY A 127 2.15 2.61 18.08
N ILE A 128 3.09 2.94 17.20
CA ILE A 128 2.94 2.76 15.75
C ILE A 128 2.67 1.29 15.41
N THR A 129 3.43 0.34 15.99
CA THR A 129 3.23 -1.08 15.72
C THR A 129 1.84 -1.57 16.14
N TYR A 130 1.35 -1.18 17.32
CA TYR A 130 0.00 -1.58 17.75
C TYR A 130 -1.10 -0.95 16.88
N THR A 131 -0.92 0.31 16.50
CA THR A 131 -1.85 0.99 15.59
C THR A 131 -1.91 0.29 14.24
N GLN A 132 -0.77 -0.10 13.68
CA GLN A 132 -0.71 -0.85 12.42
C GLN A 132 -1.38 -2.23 12.51
N ILE A 133 -1.26 -2.94 13.63
CA ILE A 133 -1.95 -4.22 13.81
C ILE A 133 -3.48 -4.02 13.81
N ALA A 134 -3.97 -3.01 14.53
CA ALA A 134 -5.39 -2.70 14.55
C ALA A 134 -5.90 -2.28 13.15
N GLN A 135 -5.16 -1.42 12.47
CA GLN A 135 -5.46 -1.00 11.09
C GLN A 135 -5.50 -2.17 10.13
N TYR A 136 -4.57 -3.11 10.24
CA TYR A 136 -4.56 -4.32 9.39
C TYR A 136 -5.87 -5.10 9.48
N VAL A 137 -6.36 -5.35 10.69
CA VAL A 137 -7.61 -6.08 10.91
C VAL A 137 -8.79 -5.33 10.27
N ILE A 138 -8.88 -4.03 10.53
CA ILE A 138 -9.97 -3.19 9.97
C ILE A 138 -9.90 -3.16 8.45
N MET A 139 -8.72 -2.95 7.87
CA MET A 139 -8.55 -2.87 6.41
C MET A 139 -8.87 -4.18 5.71
N ILE A 140 -8.43 -5.32 6.23
CA ILE A 140 -8.77 -6.63 5.65
C ILE A 140 -10.28 -6.84 5.60
N ILE A 141 -10.98 -6.53 6.69
CA ILE A 141 -12.43 -6.64 6.74
C ILE A 141 -13.09 -5.66 5.76
N ALA A 142 -12.66 -4.39 5.79
CA ALA A 142 -13.24 -3.33 4.98
C ALA A 142 -13.06 -3.54 3.46
N TYR A 143 -11.99 -4.20 3.03
CA TYR A 143 -11.77 -4.51 1.62
C TYR A 143 -12.34 -5.85 1.18
N THR A 144 -12.31 -6.85 2.05
CA THR A 144 -12.77 -8.19 1.70
C THR A 144 -14.30 -8.24 1.59
N ILE A 145 -15.03 -7.59 2.49
CA ILE A 145 -16.49 -7.63 2.49
C ILE A 145 -17.07 -7.01 1.20
N PRO A 146 -16.74 -5.77 0.80
CA PRO A 146 -17.25 -5.22 -0.45
C PRO A 146 -16.84 -6.03 -1.69
N ALA A 147 -15.60 -6.54 -1.72
CA ALA A 147 -15.13 -7.36 -2.83
C ALA A 147 -15.95 -8.64 -3.01
N ILE A 148 -16.31 -9.31 -1.91
CA ILE A 148 -17.18 -10.50 -1.93
C ILE A 148 -18.58 -10.12 -2.43
N PHE A 149 -19.16 -9.04 -1.90
CA PHE A 149 -20.51 -8.63 -2.32
C PHE A 149 -20.58 -8.23 -3.79
N ILE A 150 -19.61 -7.42 -4.26
CA ILE A 150 -19.52 -7.02 -5.68
C ILE A 150 -19.35 -8.25 -6.58
N SER A 151 -18.45 -9.16 -6.22
CA SER A 151 -18.26 -10.39 -6.97
C SER A 151 -19.53 -11.23 -7.03
N PHE A 152 -20.20 -11.39 -5.91
CA PHE A 152 -21.46 -12.12 -5.86
C PHE A 152 -22.56 -11.48 -6.70
N MET A 153 -22.67 -10.14 -6.67
CA MET A 153 -23.65 -9.41 -7.47
C MET A 153 -23.39 -9.51 -8.99
N LEU A 154 -22.10 -9.52 -9.39
CA LEU A 154 -21.73 -9.51 -10.81
C LEU A 154 -21.67 -10.89 -11.44
N THR A 155 -21.25 -11.91 -10.68
CA THR A 155 -20.92 -13.23 -11.21
C THR A 155 -21.64 -14.37 -10.52
N GLY A 156 -22.42 -14.09 -9.47
CA GLY A 156 -23.01 -15.12 -8.60
C GLY A 156 -22.01 -15.89 -7.75
N ASN A 157 -20.71 -15.56 -7.84
CA ASN A 157 -19.64 -16.25 -7.10
C ASN A 157 -19.07 -15.34 -5.99
N PRO A 158 -19.03 -15.79 -4.72
CA PRO A 158 -18.51 -14.99 -3.63
C PRO A 158 -16.98 -14.81 -3.67
N ILE A 159 -16.27 -15.60 -4.48
CA ILE A 159 -14.80 -15.51 -4.62
C ILE A 159 -14.45 -14.71 -5.86
N PRO A 160 -13.93 -13.46 -5.72
CA PRO A 160 -13.65 -12.58 -6.87
C PRO A 160 -12.73 -13.20 -7.93
N GLN A 161 -11.71 -13.95 -7.50
CA GLN A 161 -10.75 -14.57 -8.40
C GLN A 161 -11.39 -15.65 -9.30
N LEU A 162 -12.38 -16.36 -8.80
CA LEU A 162 -13.14 -17.34 -9.58
C LEU A 162 -14.19 -16.64 -10.43
N GLY A 163 -14.73 -15.51 -9.94
CA GLY A 163 -15.71 -14.70 -10.66
C GLY A 163 -15.15 -14.07 -11.93
N LEU A 164 -13.87 -13.74 -12.00
CA LEU A 164 -13.26 -13.14 -13.20
C LEU A 164 -13.38 -13.98 -14.47
N GLY A 165 -13.40 -15.31 -14.34
CA GLY A 165 -13.61 -16.24 -15.45
C GLY A 165 -15.06 -16.62 -15.70
N SER A 166 -16.00 -16.07 -14.94
CA SER A 166 -17.41 -16.40 -15.05
C SER A 166 -18.09 -15.65 -16.21
N VAL A 167 -19.09 -16.30 -16.78
CA VAL A 167 -19.99 -15.68 -17.78
C VAL A 167 -21.04 -14.87 -17.03
N MET A 168 -21.23 -13.63 -17.41
CA MET A 168 -22.24 -12.74 -16.83
C MET A 168 -23.63 -13.08 -17.36
N GLU A 169 -24.68 -12.47 -16.79
CA GLU A 169 -26.08 -12.69 -17.23
C GLU A 169 -26.31 -12.32 -18.68
N ASP A 170 -25.50 -11.42 -19.24
CA ASP A 170 -25.55 -11.00 -20.65
C ASP A 170 -24.78 -11.95 -21.61
N GLY A 171 -24.23 -13.06 -21.10
CA GLY A 171 -23.51 -14.07 -21.86
C GLY A 171 -22.06 -13.69 -22.22
N THR A 172 -21.55 -12.55 -21.76
CA THR A 172 -20.16 -12.11 -21.97
C THR A 172 -19.29 -12.54 -20.79
N PHE A 173 -18.00 -12.76 -21.03
CA PHE A 173 -17.05 -12.97 -19.92
C PHE A 173 -16.79 -11.66 -19.20
N LEU A 174 -16.68 -11.70 -17.88
CA LEU A 174 -16.39 -10.50 -17.09
C LEU A 174 -15.08 -9.83 -17.52
N LEU A 175 -14.06 -10.60 -17.88
CA LEU A 175 -12.79 -10.06 -18.38
C LEU A 175 -12.94 -9.28 -19.69
N ASP A 176 -13.73 -9.79 -20.63
CA ASP A 176 -13.98 -9.11 -21.91
C ASP A 176 -14.73 -7.79 -21.70
N LYS A 177 -15.63 -7.76 -20.73
CA LYS A 177 -16.36 -6.53 -20.39
C LYS A 177 -15.46 -5.51 -19.68
N LEU A 178 -14.54 -5.95 -18.82
CA LEU A 178 -13.56 -5.08 -18.18
C LEU A 178 -12.59 -4.47 -19.19
N ASP A 179 -12.23 -5.20 -20.25
CA ASP A 179 -11.37 -4.73 -21.34
C ASP A 179 -12.06 -3.70 -22.23
N GLN A 180 -13.41 -3.72 -22.31
CA GLN A 180 -14.21 -2.76 -23.09
C GLN A 180 -14.47 -1.43 -22.35
N ILE A 181 -14.18 -1.34 -21.07
CA ILE A 181 -14.39 -0.14 -20.24
C ILE A 181 -13.18 0.85 -20.31
N VAL A 182 -12.23 0.62 -21.20
CA VAL A 182 -11.05 1.49 -21.41
C VAL A 182 -11.34 2.57 -22.46
#